data_15bd6ac22dbf9f206507a5b7dbc84bba
#
_entry.id   15bd6ac22dbf9f206507a5b7dbc84bba
#
_cell.length_a   1.000
_cell.length_b   1.000
_cell.length_c   1.000
_cell.angle_alpha   90.00
_cell.angle_beta   90.00
_cell.angle_gamma   90.00
#
_symmetry.space_group_name_H-M   'P 1'
#
loop_
_entity.id
_entity.type
_entity.pdbx_description
1 polymer ?
#
loop_
_entity_poly.entity_id
_entity_poly.type
_entity_poly.pdbx_seq_one_letter_code
_entity_poly.pdbx_strand_id
1 'polypeptide(L)'
;MKNVKIGVISFEHMHAVSYTKALLELPGVELLGIADEDEFRGTRMAYEFKTRYFKDYHDLLNEAVDGVIICTNNKMHCQVSVDAALKGKHIMVEKPFALTAAEARQMIRAADEAGVRIMNAFPMRFNPNIVAAREMVERGEIGDILSITGINHGKIPSGWFLNKELSGGGGVMDHTVHLADLIRWFTNSEYRSVYCESGDLIHNKQIDDCGIVMAEMESGAFVTIDCSWAHHKNYPIWPQVDMEIIGTKGVLEVKAFGQVNHIVDEVNGIIEDVVWNEGGDEGLVREFVEVCRTGKEPLASGRDGARALEVAVAAYQSTDSHTATMVEHIEFDR
;
A
#
# COMPACT_ATOMS: atom_id res chain seq x y z
N MET A 1 -20.12 21.02 -7.59
CA MET A 1 -19.82 19.68 -7.04
C MET A 1 -19.94 19.75 -5.53
N LYS A 2 -20.36 18.68 -4.86
CA LYS A 2 -20.36 18.62 -3.37
C LYS A 2 -18.91 18.81 -2.89
N ASN A 3 -18.69 19.73 -1.96
CA ASN A 3 -17.40 19.88 -1.28
C ASN A 3 -17.18 18.67 -0.39
N VAL A 4 -16.05 18.01 -0.50
CA VAL A 4 -15.68 16.81 0.27
C VAL A 4 -14.74 17.20 1.40
N LYS A 5 -15.07 16.80 2.63
CA LYS A 5 -14.27 17.09 3.82
C LYS A 5 -13.53 15.84 4.26
N ILE A 6 -12.22 15.92 4.27
CA ILE A 6 -11.34 14.81 4.63
C ILE A 6 -10.58 15.14 5.92
N GLY A 7 -10.45 14.14 6.78
CA GLY A 7 -9.53 14.14 7.91
C GLY A 7 -8.32 13.25 7.64
N VAL A 8 -7.16 13.60 8.20
CA VAL A 8 -5.97 12.73 8.18
C VAL A 8 -5.66 12.29 9.59
N ILE A 9 -5.54 10.98 9.80
CA ILE A 9 -5.27 10.37 11.09
C ILE A 9 -3.84 9.84 11.10
N SER A 10 -3.01 10.49 11.88
CA SER A 10 -1.59 10.30 12.09
C SER A 10 -0.68 10.66 10.91
N PHE A 11 0.51 11.13 11.26
CA PHE A 11 1.65 11.33 10.37
C PHE A 11 2.83 10.43 10.77
N GLU A 12 2.51 9.31 11.40
CA GLU A 12 3.49 8.31 11.78
C GLU A 12 4.05 7.58 10.56
N HIS A 13 3.19 7.32 9.56
CA HIS A 13 3.61 6.84 8.25
C HIS A 13 3.98 8.02 7.34
N MET A 14 5.12 7.89 6.64
CA MET A 14 5.69 8.97 5.82
C MET A 14 4.79 9.41 4.65
N HIS A 15 3.96 8.53 4.13
CA HIS A 15 3.04 8.85 3.01
C HIS A 15 1.96 9.86 3.40
N ALA A 16 1.66 10.06 4.70
CA ALA A 16 0.70 11.07 5.12
C ALA A 16 0.99 12.46 4.54
N VAL A 17 2.28 12.80 4.38
CA VAL A 17 2.69 14.08 3.81
C VAL A 17 2.35 14.18 2.32
N SER A 18 2.66 13.15 1.52
CA SER A 18 2.36 13.14 0.08
C SER A 18 0.85 13.11 -0.17
N TYR A 19 0.10 12.30 0.57
CA TYR A 19 -1.35 12.24 0.46
C TYR A 19 -2.02 13.56 0.83
N THR A 20 -1.55 14.21 1.89
CA THR A 20 -2.09 15.51 2.30
C THR A 20 -1.80 16.59 1.25
N LYS A 21 -0.62 16.59 0.65
CA LYS A 21 -0.28 17.50 -0.46
C LYS A 21 -1.20 17.26 -1.67
N ALA A 22 -1.33 16.01 -2.10
CA ALA A 22 -2.21 15.63 -3.21
C ALA A 22 -3.67 16.03 -2.93
N LEU A 23 -4.15 15.85 -1.68
CA LEU A 23 -5.48 16.25 -1.26
C LEU A 23 -5.75 17.75 -1.45
N LEU A 24 -4.77 18.58 -1.07
CA LEU A 24 -4.89 20.05 -1.13
C LEU A 24 -4.87 20.61 -2.57
N GLU A 25 -4.39 19.84 -3.53
CA GLU A 25 -4.38 20.21 -4.95
C GLU A 25 -5.73 19.90 -5.65
N LEU A 26 -6.59 19.11 -5.01
CA LEU A 26 -7.86 18.71 -5.61
C LEU A 26 -8.95 19.78 -5.44
N PRO A 27 -9.67 20.15 -6.51
CA PRO A 27 -10.75 21.12 -6.42
C PRO A 27 -11.96 20.57 -5.64
N GLY A 28 -12.55 21.42 -4.81
CA GLY A 28 -13.74 21.05 -4.04
C GLY A 28 -13.45 20.04 -2.92
N VAL A 29 -12.26 20.09 -2.36
CA VAL A 29 -11.83 19.31 -1.20
C VAL A 29 -11.40 20.23 -0.08
N GLU A 30 -11.75 19.88 1.15
CA GLU A 30 -11.36 20.57 2.37
C GLU A 30 -10.63 19.57 3.28
N LEU A 31 -9.39 19.87 3.63
CA LEU A 31 -8.71 19.22 4.75
C LEU A 31 -9.25 19.79 6.05
N LEU A 32 -10.20 19.11 6.67
CA LEU A 32 -10.90 19.60 7.86
C LEU A 32 -9.99 19.61 9.09
N GLY A 33 -9.12 18.61 9.21
CA GLY A 33 -8.21 18.51 10.33
C GLY A 33 -7.25 17.33 10.26
N ILE A 34 -6.26 17.39 11.12
CA ILE A 34 -5.27 16.34 11.35
C ILE A 34 -5.39 15.87 12.79
N ALA A 35 -5.50 14.55 12.98
CA ALA A 35 -5.42 13.96 14.31
C ALA A 35 -4.09 13.19 14.45
N ASP A 36 -3.37 13.42 15.55
CA ASP A 36 -2.12 12.73 15.85
C ASP A 36 -1.90 12.69 17.36
N GLU A 37 -1.64 11.50 17.93
CA GLU A 37 -1.38 11.34 19.35
C GLU A 37 -0.06 12.01 19.80
N ASP A 38 0.95 12.07 18.90
CA ASP A 38 2.15 12.84 19.08
C ASP A 38 1.84 14.33 18.84
N GLU A 39 1.69 15.07 19.93
CA GLU A 39 1.31 16.50 19.91
C GLU A 39 2.30 17.35 19.12
N PHE A 40 3.59 17.06 19.19
CA PHE A 40 4.61 17.81 18.47
C PHE A 40 4.50 17.58 16.96
N ARG A 41 4.35 16.33 16.52
CA ARG A 41 4.17 15.96 15.12
C ARG A 41 2.85 16.53 14.59
N GLY A 42 1.75 16.30 15.30
CA GLY A 42 0.41 16.73 14.88
C GLY A 42 0.26 18.25 14.77
N THR A 43 0.74 19.01 15.78
CA THR A 43 0.68 20.48 15.73
C THR A 43 1.55 21.05 14.62
N ARG A 44 2.75 20.48 14.39
CA ARG A 44 3.63 20.89 13.28
C ARG A 44 2.96 20.67 11.93
N MET A 45 2.37 19.50 11.71
CA MET A 45 1.69 19.18 10.44
C MET A 45 0.43 20.02 10.24
N ALA A 46 -0.36 20.22 11.29
CA ALA A 46 -1.54 21.11 11.22
C ALA A 46 -1.17 22.56 10.89
N TYR A 47 -0.05 23.04 11.42
CA TYR A 47 0.48 24.36 11.07
C TYR A 47 0.96 24.44 9.61
N GLU A 48 1.72 23.41 9.14
CA GLU A 48 2.23 23.33 7.77
C GLU A 48 1.10 23.29 6.75
N PHE A 49 0.09 22.50 7.00
CA PHE A 49 -1.08 22.31 6.10
C PHE A 49 -2.23 23.28 6.38
N LYS A 50 -2.05 24.21 7.33
CA LYS A 50 -3.01 25.29 7.67
C LYS A 50 -4.41 24.74 8.02
N THR A 51 -4.45 23.71 8.84
CA THR A 51 -5.68 23.04 9.27
C THR A 51 -5.75 22.91 10.80
N ARG A 52 -6.86 22.33 11.29
CA ARG A 52 -7.07 22.09 12.72
C ARG A 52 -6.26 20.88 13.19
N TYR A 53 -5.75 20.95 14.41
CA TYR A 53 -5.14 19.82 15.10
C TYR A 53 -6.11 19.21 16.11
N PHE A 54 -6.13 17.89 16.17
CA PHE A 54 -6.82 17.07 17.15
C PHE A 54 -5.82 16.11 17.79
N LYS A 55 -5.79 16.05 19.13
CA LYS A 55 -4.92 15.11 19.84
C LYS A 55 -5.47 13.68 19.78
N ASP A 56 -6.79 13.55 19.89
CA ASP A 56 -7.51 12.29 19.80
C ASP A 56 -8.26 12.21 18.46
N TYR A 57 -8.03 11.14 17.70
CA TYR A 57 -8.72 10.93 16.42
C TYR A 57 -10.23 10.77 16.56
N HIS A 58 -10.73 10.36 17.73
CA HIS A 58 -12.17 10.30 17.99
C HIS A 58 -12.83 11.69 17.92
N ASP A 59 -12.11 12.73 18.32
CA ASP A 59 -12.60 14.11 18.20
C ASP A 59 -12.71 14.52 16.73
N LEU A 60 -11.73 14.14 15.89
CA LEU A 60 -11.81 14.34 14.44
C LEU A 60 -12.97 13.54 13.81
N LEU A 61 -13.17 12.29 14.24
CA LEU A 61 -14.28 11.45 13.76
C LEU A 61 -15.65 11.99 14.14
N ASN A 62 -15.77 12.76 15.22
CA ASN A 62 -17.01 13.44 15.62
C ASN A 62 -17.32 14.69 14.80
N GLU A 63 -16.36 15.18 14.03
CA GLU A 63 -16.55 16.30 13.10
C GLU A 63 -17.27 15.86 11.81
N ALA A 64 -17.70 16.87 11.02
CA ALA A 64 -18.41 16.64 9.77
C ALA A 64 -17.48 16.25 8.60
N VAL A 65 -16.59 15.28 8.82
CA VAL A 65 -15.77 14.71 7.73
C VAL A 65 -16.59 13.69 6.94
N ASP A 66 -16.38 13.64 5.62
CA ASP A 66 -16.99 12.62 4.74
C ASP A 66 -16.14 11.33 4.73
N GLY A 67 -14.81 11.45 4.91
CA GLY A 67 -13.90 10.34 4.99
C GLY A 67 -12.60 10.68 5.71
N VAL A 68 -11.83 9.63 6.02
CA VAL A 68 -10.53 9.75 6.69
C VAL A 68 -9.45 8.96 5.96
N ILE A 69 -8.22 9.51 5.96
CA ILE A 69 -7.01 8.86 5.53
C ILE A 69 -6.25 8.44 6.78
N ILE A 70 -5.98 7.13 6.93
CA ILE A 70 -5.35 6.55 8.11
C ILE A 70 -3.90 6.21 7.77
N CYS A 71 -2.96 6.90 8.44
CA CYS A 71 -1.52 6.78 8.26
C CYS A 71 -0.80 6.55 9.60
N THR A 72 -1.38 5.71 10.46
CA THR A 72 -0.80 5.23 11.71
C THR A 72 0.24 4.15 11.46
N ASN A 73 0.89 3.62 12.50
CA ASN A 73 1.55 2.32 12.39
C ASN A 73 0.53 1.21 12.09
N ASN A 74 0.99 0.10 11.54
CA ASN A 74 0.13 -0.96 11.02
C ASN A 74 -0.79 -1.61 12.08
N LYS A 75 -0.31 -1.71 13.34
CA LYS A 75 -1.09 -2.26 14.47
C LYS A 75 -2.38 -1.50 14.72
N MET A 76 -2.40 -0.21 14.44
CA MET A 76 -3.57 0.64 14.69
C MET A 76 -4.59 0.64 13.55
N HIS A 77 -4.26 0.10 12.38
CA HIS A 77 -5.14 0.13 11.21
C HIS A 77 -6.54 -0.43 11.50
N CYS A 78 -6.60 -1.59 12.15
CA CYS A 78 -7.88 -2.24 12.45
C CYS A 78 -8.75 -1.38 13.38
N GLN A 79 -8.23 -0.99 14.53
CA GLN A 79 -9.01 -0.23 15.50
C GLN A 79 -9.52 1.09 14.94
N VAL A 80 -8.63 1.88 14.31
CA VAL A 80 -8.99 3.19 13.76
C VAL A 80 -9.98 3.07 12.60
N SER A 81 -9.83 2.05 11.74
CA SER A 81 -10.77 1.81 10.64
C SER A 81 -12.16 1.41 11.14
N VAL A 82 -12.24 0.54 12.14
CA VAL A 82 -13.52 0.15 12.75
C VAL A 82 -14.21 1.35 13.39
N ASP A 83 -13.49 2.17 14.15
CA ASP A 83 -14.04 3.37 14.77
C ASP A 83 -14.53 4.39 13.73
N ALA A 84 -13.79 4.57 12.63
CA ALA A 84 -14.20 5.41 11.52
C ALA A 84 -15.48 4.89 10.83
N ALA A 85 -15.56 3.57 10.59
CA ALA A 85 -16.74 2.93 10.02
C ALA A 85 -17.98 3.14 10.91
N LEU A 86 -17.86 2.92 12.23
CA LEU A 86 -18.94 3.14 13.21
C LEU A 86 -19.43 4.59 13.26
N LYS A 87 -18.58 5.55 12.86
CA LYS A 87 -18.92 6.96 12.69
C LYS A 87 -19.45 7.31 11.29
N GLY A 88 -19.66 6.31 10.44
CA GLY A 88 -20.17 6.50 9.07
C GLY A 88 -19.20 7.22 8.14
N LYS A 89 -17.88 7.09 8.37
CA LYS A 89 -16.86 7.74 7.55
C LYS A 89 -16.32 6.77 6.50
N HIS A 90 -16.15 7.23 5.24
CA HIS A 90 -15.35 6.50 4.27
C HIS A 90 -13.89 6.45 4.70
N ILE A 91 -13.19 5.38 4.34
CA ILE A 91 -11.87 5.08 4.87
C ILE A 91 -10.89 4.84 3.73
N MET A 92 -9.73 5.49 3.78
CA MET A 92 -8.52 5.05 3.09
C MET A 92 -7.48 4.72 4.15
N VAL A 93 -7.01 3.47 4.18
CA VAL A 93 -6.03 3.00 5.16
C VAL A 93 -4.74 2.59 4.46
N GLU A 94 -3.60 2.94 5.07
CA GLU A 94 -2.28 2.53 4.59
C GLU A 94 -2.14 1.01 4.49
N LYS A 95 -1.21 0.60 3.64
CA LYS A 95 -0.78 -0.80 3.52
C LYS A 95 0.28 -1.14 4.61
N PRO A 96 0.36 -2.40 5.05
CA PRO A 96 -0.56 -3.49 4.78
C PRO A 96 -1.95 -3.20 5.36
N PHE A 97 -2.98 -3.78 4.80
CA PHE A 97 -4.37 -3.52 5.21
C PHE A 97 -4.60 -3.73 6.71
N ALA A 98 -4.07 -4.82 7.24
CA ALA A 98 -4.12 -5.21 8.65
C ALA A 98 -2.89 -6.07 8.98
N LEU A 99 -2.73 -6.53 10.23
CA LEU A 99 -1.69 -7.48 10.62
C LEU A 99 -2.14 -8.94 10.54
N THR A 100 -3.43 -9.19 10.62
CA THR A 100 -4.01 -10.55 10.65
C THR A 100 -5.27 -10.65 9.78
N ALA A 101 -5.58 -11.87 9.34
CA ALA A 101 -6.82 -12.19 8.64
C ALA A 101 -8.07 -11.83 9.46
N ALA A 102 -8.02 -12.00 10.78
CA ALA A 102 -9.13 -11.66 11.68
C ALA A 102 -9.40 -10.16 11.70
N GLU A 103 -8.34 -9.34 11.80
CA GLU A 103 -8.45 -7.88 11.74
C GLU A 103 -8.98 -7.41 10.39
N ALA A 104 -8.45 -7.94 9.28
CA ALA A 104 -8.92 -7.61 7.93
C ALA A 104 -10.42 -7.90 7.76
N ARG A 105 -10.89 -9.05 8.26
CA ARG A 105 -12.32 -9.40 8.27
C ARG A 105 -13.13 -8.43 9.11
N GLN A 106 -12.65 -8.06 10.29
CA GLN A 106 -13.31 -7.12 11.18
C GLN A 106 -13.49 -5.74 10.54
N MET A 107 -12.44 -5.23 9.87
CA MET A 107 -12.46 -3.93 9.20
C MET A 107 -13.48 -3.92 8.05
N ILE A 108 -13.47 -4.94 7.20
CA ILE A 108 -14.38 -5.06 6.05
C ILE A 108 -15.83 -5.18 6.56
N ARG A 109 -16.07 -6.05 7.54
CA ARG A 109 -17.40 -6.21 8.12
C ARG A 109 -17.92 -4.91 8.73
N ALA A 110 -17.11 -4.17 9.47
CA ALA A 110 -17.53 -2.88 10.06
C ALA A 110 -17.88 -1.86 8.97
N ALA A 111 -17.12 -1.81 7.87
CA ALA A 111 -17.41 -0.93 6.75
C ALA A 111 -18.73 -1.34 6.02
N ASP A 112 -18.91 -2.63 5.78
CA ASP A 112 -20.11 -3.18 5.12
C ASP A 112 -21.37 -2.91 5.98
N GLU A 113 -21.32 -3.19 7.29
CA GLU A 113 -22.43 -2.94 8.23
C GLU A 113 -22.77 -1.45 8.36
N ALA A 114 -21.78 -0.57 8.29
CA ALA A 114 -21.99 0.88 8.34
C ALA A 114 -22.39 1.49 6.98
N GLY A 115 -22.33 0.72 5.88
CA GLY A 115 -22.61 1.21 4.53
C GLY A 115 -21.57 2.20 4.01
N VAL A 116 -20.34 2.14 4.52
CA VAL A 116 -19.23 2.99 4.08
C VAL A 116 -18.25 2.21 3.21
N ARG A 117 -17.38 2.91 2.47
CA ARG A 117 -16.34 2.29 1.68
C ARG A 117 -15.02 2.29 2.43
N ILE A 118 -14.29 1.18 2.31
CA ILE A 118 -12.92 1.05 2.79
C ILE A 118 -12.00 0.74 1.62
N MET A 119 -10.99 1.58 1.44
CA MET A 119 -9.98 1.53 0.40
C MET A 119 -8.63 1.25 1.02
N ASN A 120 -7.84 0.34 0.44
CA ASN A 120 -6.44 0.17 0.83
C ASN A 120 -5.53 1.05 -0.02
N ALA A 121 -4.52 1.64 0.58
CA ALA A 121 -3.62 2.55 -0.10
C ALA A 121 -2.59 1.77 -0.94
N PHE A 122 -2.98 1.41 -2.17
CA PHE A 122 -2.13 0.82 -3.19
C PHE A 122 -1.84 1.83 -4.32
N PRO A 123 -0.89 2.76 -4.12
CA PRO A 123 -0.61 3.82 -5.11
C PRO A 123 -0.17 3.25 -6.46
N MET A 124 0.44 2.06 -6.50
CA MET A 124 0.91 1.46 -7.75
C MET A 124 -0.21 1.16 -8.74
N ARG A 125 -1.45 0.92 -8.29
CA ARG A 125 -2.61 0.81 -9.21
C ARG A 125 -2.94 2.10 -9.96
N PHE A 126 -2.36 3.22 -9.54
CA PHE A 126 -2.54 4.56 -10.13
C PHE A 126 -1.27 5.08 -10.81
N ASN A 127 -0.17 4.33 -10.75
CA ASN A 127 1.06 4.69 -11.45
C ASN A 127 0.85 4.56 -12.97
N PRO A 128 1.16 5.61 -13.77
CA PRO A 128 0.85 5.61 -15.21
C PRO A 128 1.46 4.45 -15.99
N ASN A 129 2.69 4.03 -15.64
CA ASN A 129 3.36 2.91 -16.33
C ASN A 129 2.65 1.58 -16.02
N ILE A 130 2.23 1.40 -14.76
CA ILE A 130 1.48 0.20 -14.33
C ILE A 130 0.09 0.18 -14.99
N VAL A 131 -0.60 1.31 -15.03
CA VAL A 131 -1.92 1.42 -15.68
C VAL A 131 -1.81 1.09 -17.18
N ALA A 132 -0.83 1.69 -17.89
CA ALA A 132 -0.62 1.41 -19.30
C ALA A 132 -0.30 -0.07 -19.55
N ALA A 133 0.52 -0.69 -18.72
CA ALA A 133 0.85 -2.11 -18.80
C ALA A 133 -0.41 -2.98 -18.56
N ARG A 134 -1.23 -2.64 -17.58
CA ARG A 134 -2.50 -3.35 -17.32
C ARG A 134 -3.44 -3.29 -18.53
N GLU A 135 -3.57 -2.13 -19.16
CA GLU A 135 -4.36 -1.97 -20.39
C GLU A 135 -3.83 -2.82 -21.56
N MET A 136 -2.50 -2.96 -21.71
CA MET A 136 -1.90 -3.85 -22.72
C MET A 136 -2.27 -5.32 -22.47
N VAL A 137 -2.22 -5.75 -21.21
CA VAL A 137 -2.65 -7.10 -20.83
C VAL A 137 -4.14 -7.31 -21.10
N GLU A 138 -5.00 -6.36 -20.75
CA GLU A 138 -6.45 -6.43 -21.01
C GLU A 138 -6.80 -6.49 -22.49
N ARG A 139 -6.02 -5.81 -23.32
CA ARG A 139 -6.15 -5.92 -24.79
C ARG A 139 -5.62 -7.22 -25.37
N GLY A 140 -5.03 -8.11 -24.53
CA GLY A 140 -4.51 -9.42 -24.92
C GLY A 140 -3.22 -9.35 -25.76
N GLU A 141 -2.44 -8.28 -25.66
CA GLU A 141 -1.22 -8.05 -26.45
C GLU A 141 -0.16 -9.12 -26.18
N ILE A 142 -0.05 -9.61 -24.93
CA ILE A 142 0.87 -10.68 -24.55
C ILE A 142 0.19 -12.05 -24.44
N GLY A 143 -1.13 -12.15 -24.67
CA GLY A 143 -1.90 -13.39 -24.50
C GLY A 143 -2.15 -13.73 -23.03
N ASP A 144 -2.28 -15.05 -22.74
CA ASP A 144 -2.49 -15.52 -21.37
C ASP A 144 -1.18 -15.46 -20.59
N ILE A 145 -1.24 -14.96 -19.35
CA ILE A 145 -0.06 -14.83 -18.48
C ILE A 145 0.38 -16.21 -18.00
N LEU A 146 1.65 -16.52 -18.20
CA LEU A 146 2.29 -17.77 -17.79
C LEU A 146 3.12 -17.61 -16.53
N SER A 147 3.89 -16.51 -16.44
CA SER A 147 4.69 -16.21 -15.26
C SER A 147 4.91 -14.72 -15.07
N ILE A 148 5.17 -14.32 -13.83
CA ILE A 148 5.55 -12.95 -13.46
C ILE A 148 6.74 -13.00 -12.51
N THR A 149 7.78 -12.22 -12.84
CA THR A 149 8.87 -11.91 -11.90
C THR A 149 8.70 -10.46 -11.47
N GLY A 150 8.54 -10.23 -10.17
CA GLY A 150 8.37 -8.91 -9.59
C GLY A 150 9.48 -8.54 -8.61
N ILE A 151 9.87 -7.28 -8.60
CA ILE A 151 10.84 -6.70 -7.67
C ILE A 151 10.18 -5.50 -7.01
N ASN A 152 10.14 -5.51 -5.66
CA ASN A 152 9.82 -4.31 -4.90
C ASN A 152 10.93 -4.08 -3.88
N HIS A 153 11.91 -3.27 -4.28
CA HIS A 153 13.01 -2.87 -3.42
C HIS A 153 12.82 -1.46 -2.87
N GLY A 154 13.48 -1.20 -1.76
CA GLY A 154 13.55 0.11 -1.12
C GLY A 154 14.71 0.19 -0.13
N LYS A 155 14.92 1.40 0.42
CA LYS A 155 15.83 1.59 1.56
C LYS A 155 15.13 1.13 2.82
N ILE A 156 15.91 0.57 3.77
CA ILE A 156 15.37 0.20 5.08
C ILE A 156 14.73 1.41 5.75
N PRO A 157 13.46 1.32 6.17
CA PRO A 157 12.81 2.40 6.90
C PRO A 157 13.33 2.48 8.35
N SER A 158 12.86 3.45 9.11
CA SER A 158 13.24 3.66 10.50
C SER A 158 12.01 3.72 11.42
N GLY A 159 12.27 3.82 12.73
CA GLY A 159 11.20 3.97 13.72
C GLY A 159 10.38 2.69 13.90
N TRP A 160 9.07 2.82 13.94
CA TRP A 160 8.14 1.73 14.23
C TRP A 160 8.17 0.59 13.19
N PHE A 161 8.62 0.84 11.96
CA PHE A 161 8.79 -0.20 10.94
C PHE A 161 9.72 -1.33 11.39
N LEU A 162 10.70 -1.01 12.25
CA LEU A 162 11.65 -1.98 12.80
C LEU A 162 11.13 -2.68 14.06
N ASN A 163 9.94 -2.36 14.52
CA ASN A 163 9.29 -3.02 15.64
C ASN A 163 8.20 -3.97 15.12
N LYS A 164 8.48 -5.28 15.16
CA LYS A 164 7.58 -6.33 14.62
C LYS A 164 6.17 -6.28 15.23
N GLU A 165 5.99 -5.83 16.47
CA GLU A 165 4.67 -5.70 17.10
C GLU A 165 3.83 -4.58 16.46
N LEU A 166 4.48 -3.52 15.96
CA LEU A 166 3.82 -2.38 15.34
C LEU A 166 3.69 -2.51 13.83
N SER A 167 4.69 -3.12 13.19
CA SER A 167 4.75 -3.28 11.73
C SER A 167 4.13 -4.58 11.21
N GLY A 168 4.10 -5.63 12.07
CA GLY A 168 3.69 -6.99 11.67
C GLY A 168 4.80 -7.81 11.01
N GLY A 169 5.90 -7.18 10.60
CA GLY A 169 7.04 -7.80 9.94
C GLY A 169 7.93 -6.78 9.26
N GLY A 170 8.95 -7.24 8.57
CA GLY A 170 9.90 -6.43 7.84
C GLY A 170 9.60 -6.33 6.35
N GLY A 171 10.63 -6.54 5.52
CA GLY A 171 10.52 -6.42 4.06
C GLY A 171 9.43 -7.29 3.44
N VAL A 172 9.22 -8.49 3.96
CA VAL A 172 8.15 -9.39 3.48
C VAL A 172 6.77 -8.77 3.70
N MET A 173 6.48 -8.23 4.88
CA MET A 173 5.19 -7.57 5.14
C MET A 173 5.04 -6.26 4.38
N ASP A 174 6.10 -5.46 4.34
CA ASP A 174 6.07 -4.11 3.78
C ASP A 174 5.94 -4.10 2.26
N HIS A 175 6.70 -4.96 1.56
CA HIS A 175 6.85 -4.90 0.12
C HIS A 175 6.05 -5.98 -0.64
N THR A 176 5.88 -7.18 -0.08
CA THR A 176 5.15 -8.25 -0.78
C THR A 176 3.73 -7.82 -1.15
N VAL A 177 3.03 -7.09 -0.27
CA VAL A 177 1.63 -6.71 -0.47
C VAL A 177 1.41 -5.84 -1.71
N HIS A 178 2.38 -5.01 -2.10
CA HIS A 178 2.29 -4.20 -3.32
C HIS A 178 2.26 -5.06 -4.58
N LEU A 179 3.23 -5.98 -4.70
CA LEU A 179 3.30 -6.87 -5.85
C LEU A 179 2.21 -7.94 -5.81
N ALA A 180 1.85 -8.43 -4.63
CA ALA A 180 0.75 -9.38 -4.49
C ALA A 180 -0.57 -8.79 -4.99
N ASP A 181 -0.83 -7.52 -4.69
CA ASP A 181 -1.97 -6.79 -5.20
C ASP A 181 -1.92 -6.62 -6.72
N LEU A 182 -0.80 -6.12 -7.25
CA LEU A 182 -0.63 -5.91 -8.69
C LEU A 182 -0.75 -7.20 -9.49
N ILE A 183 -0.08 -8.26 -9.06
CA ILE A 183 -0.08 -9.54 -9.75
C ILE A 183 -1.49 -10.14 -9.79
N ARG A 184 -2.21 -10.09 -8.66
CA ARG A 184 -3.61 -10.47 -8.60
C ARG A 184 -4.45 -9.63 -9.57
N TRP A 185 -4.23 -8.34 -9.62
CA TRP A 185 -4.92 -7.43 -10.54
C TRP A 185 -4.60 -7.73 -12.00
N PHE A 186 -3.33 -8.00 -12.36
CA PHE A 186 -2.91 -8.33 -13.73
C PHE A 186 -3.42 -9.71 -14.20
N THR A 187 -3.44 -10.70 -13.31
CA THR A 187 -3.84 -12.07 -13.67
C THR A 187 -5.35 -12.32 -13.56
N ASN A 188 -6.10 -11.45 -12.85
CA ASN A 188 -7.47 -11.71 -12.41
C ASN A 188 -7.63 -13.08 -11.75
N SER A 189 -6.64 -13.52 -10.98
CA SER A 189 -6.55 -14.82 -10.34
C SER A 189 -6.10 -14.69 -8.89
N GLU A 190 -6.52 -15.60 -8.04
CA GLU A 190 -6.09 -15.67 -6.65
C GLU A 190 -4.81 -16.50 -6.51
N TYR A 191 -4.08 -16.27 -5.41
CA TYR A 191 -2.92 -17.07 -5.04
C TYR A 191 -3.36 -18.40 -4.45
N ARG A 192 -2.77 -19.49 -4.93
CA ARG A 192 -3.03 -20.86 -4.42
C ARG A 192 -2.08 -21.21 -3.30
N SER A 193 -0.78 -21.05 -3.54
CA SER A 193 0.27 -21.41 -2.59
C SER A 193 1.47 -20.51 -2.73
N VAL A 194 2.26 -20.40 -1.65
CA VAL A 194 3.51 -19.66 -1.60
C VAL A 194 4.61 -20.48 -0.96
N TYR A 195 5.86 -20.27 -1.41
CA TYR A 195 7.08 -20.66 -0.73
C TYR A 195 7.91 -19.39 -0.52
N CYS A 196 8.41 -19.18 0.69
CA CYS A 196 9.18 -17.99 1.03
C CYS A 196 10.43 -18.35 1.83
N GLU A 197 11.54 -17.72 1.46
CA GLU A 197 12.73 -17.62 2.31
C GLU A 197 12.96 -16.16 2.64
N SER A 198 13.14 -15.85 3.92
CA SER A 198 13.40 -14.48 4.38
C SER A 198 14.26 -14.46 5.62
N GLY A 199 14.90 -13.32 5.88
CA GLY A 199 15.75 -13.15 7.06
C GLY A 199 16.30 -11.75 7.21
N ASP A 200 16.94 -11.51 8.36
CA ASP A 200 17.73 -10.32 8.66
C ASP A 200 19.16 -10.54 8.12
N LEU A 201 19.37 -10.25 6.84
CA LEU A 201 20.60 -10.61 6.11
C LEU A 201 21.43 -9.40 5.69
N ILE A 202 20.81 -8.22 5.59
CA ILE A 202 21.46 -7.02 5.00
C ILE A 202 21.81 -6.01 6.10
N HIS A 203 20.89 -5.71 7.03
CA HIS A 203 21.01 -4.56 7.93
C HIS A 203 21.20 -4.92 9.39
N ASN A 204 21.00 -6.18 9.80
CA ASN A 204 21.12 -6.68 11.17
C ASN A 204 20.26 -5.88 12.18
N LYS A 205 18.95 -5.82 11.93
CA LYS A 205 17.96 -5.07 12.73
C LYS A 205 16.98 -5.95 13.50
N GLN A 206 17.19 -7.28 13.51
CA GLN A 206 16.32 -8.27 14.16
C GLN A 206 14.91 -8.33 13.57
N ILE A 207 14.81 -7.98 12.29
CA ILE A 207 13.61 -8.06 11.49
C ILE A 207 14.02 -8.46 10.07
N ASP A 208 13.18 -9.17 9.33
CA ASP A 208 13.46 -9.56 7.96
C ASP A 208 13.63 -8.33 7.06
N ASP A 209 14.76 -8.28 6.36
CA ASP A 209 15.11 -7.21 5.43
C ASP A 209 15.44 -7.72 4.02
N CYS A 210 15.47 -9.04 3.87
CA CYS A 210 15.66 -9.73 2.62
C CYS A 210 14.66 -10.87 2.51
N GLY A 211 13.97 -10.99 1.38
CA GLY A 211 12.97 -12.04 1.18
C GLY A 211 12.61 -12.29 -0.27
N ILE A 212 12.49 -13.57 -0.61
CA ILE A 212 12.00 -14.04 -1.92
C ILE A 212 10.76 -14.89 -1.70
N VAL A 213 9.66 -14.51 -2.36
CA VAL A 213 8.41 -15.26 -2.38
C VAL A 213 8.25 -15.90 -3.76
N MET A 214 8.05 -17.21 -3.81
CA MET A 214 7.61 -17.94 -4.99
C MET A 214 6.15 -18.33 -4.79
N ALA A 215 5.31 -18.19 -5.80
CA ALA A 215 3.89 -18.48 -5.67
C ALA A 215 3.31 -19.14 -6.91
N GLU A 216 2.24 -19.91 -6.71
CA GLU A 216 1.38 -20.45 -7.76
C GLU A 216 0.02 -19.79 -7.67
N MET A 217 -0.49 -19.32 -8.82
CA MET A 217 -1.83 -18.76 -8.96
C MET A 217 -2.85 -19.86 -9.25
N GLU A 218 -4.12 -19.65 -8.93
CA GLU A 218 -5.19 -20.59 -9.31
C GLU A 218 -5.31 -20.77 -10.82
N SER A 219 -4.94 -19.76 -11.61
CA SER A 219 -4.86 -19.86 -13.08
C SER A 219 -3.78 -20.81 -13.59
N GLY A 220 -2.86 -21.25 -12.72
CA GLY A 220 -1.67 -22.02 -13.08
C GLY A 220 -0.44 -21.18 -13.44
N ALA A 221 -0.55 -19.85 -13.47
CA ALA A 221 0.62 -18.98 -13.60
C ALA A 221 1.48 -19.09 -12.34
N PHE A 222 2.80 -18.97 -12.49
CA PHE A 222 3.73 -18.95 -11.37
C PHE A 222 4.44 -17.61 -11.25
N VAL A 223 4.83 -17.26 -10.04
CA VAL A 223 5.27 -15.93 -9.69
C VAL A 223 6.50 -15.97 -8.80
N THR A 224 7.39 -15.00 -8.97
CA THR A 224 8.45 -14.70 -7.99
C THR A 224 8.37 -13.23 -7.59
N ILE A 225 8.54 -12.96 -6.29
CA ILE A 225 8.58 -11.61 -5.73
C ILE A 225 9.84 -11.46 -4.90
N ASP A 226 10.72 -10.51 -5.27
CA ASP A 226 11.79 -10.03 -4.39
C ASP A 226 11.28 -8.81 -3.64
N CYS A 227 11.11 -8.94 -2.32
CA CYS A 227 10.54 -7.92 -1.45
C CYS A 227 11.57 -7.28 -0.51
N SER A 228 12.87 -7.35 -0.86
CA SER A 228 13.95 -6.97 0.02
C SER A 228 14.10 -5.45 0.20
N TRP A 229 14.49 -5.00 1.40
CA TRP A 229 15.00 -3.64 1.64
C TRP A 229 16.47 -3.55 1.17
N ALA A 230 16.68 -3.82 -0.13
CA ALA A 230 18.00 -4.02 -0.72
C ALA A 230 18.72 -2.73 -1.10
N HIS A 231 18.04 -1.59 -1.10
CA HIS A 231 18.65 -0.30 -1.44
C HIS A 231 19.47 0.22 -0.25
N HIS A 232 20.78 0.15 -0.37
CA HIS A 232 21.69 0.77 0.59
C HIS A 232 21.58 2.31 0.57
N LYS A 233 22.14 2.97 1.60
CA LYS A 233 22.04 4.43 1.80
C LYS A 233 22.30 5.25 0.54
N ASN A 234 23.29 4.86 -0.25
CA ASN A 234 23.73 5.59 -1.45
C ASN A 234 23.04 5.14 -2.74
N TYR A 235 22.03 4.26 -2.66
CA TYR A 235 21.26 3.91 -3.84
C TYR A 235 20.47 5.14 -4.33
N PRO A 236 20.51 5.45 -5.64
CA PRO A 236 20.07 6.75 -6.17
C PRO A 236 18.59 7.05 -6.01
N ILE A 237 17.75 6.00 -5.86
CA ILE A 237 16.30 6.15 -5.71
C ILE A 237 15.80 5.36 -4.49
N TRP A 238 14.73 5.82 -3.85
CA TRP A 238 14.12 5.08 -2.74
C TRP A 238 13.35 3.87 -3.22
N PRO A 239 12.25 4.00 -4.02
CA PRO A 239 11.41 2.86 -4.39
C PRO A 239 11.84 2.24 -5.72
N GLN A 240 11.61 0.94 -5.81
CA GLN A 240 11.62 0.21 -7.07
C GLN A 240 10.42 -0.74 -7.09
N VAL A 241 9.61 -0.68 -8.14
CA VAL A 241 8.54 -1.64 -8.42
C VAL A 241 8.61 -1.98 -9.90
N ASP A 242 9.17 -3.14 -10.17
CA ASP A 242 9.40 -3.63 -11.54
C ASP A 242 8.74 -5.01 -11.70
N MET A 243 8.25 -5.31 -12.90
CA MET A 243 7.71 -6.63 -13.25
C MET A 243 8.15 -7.02 -14.65
N GLU A 244 8.50 -8.30 -14.84
CA GLU A 244 8.56 -8.97 -16.12
C GLU A 244 7.41 -9.95 -16.20
N ILE A 245 6.54 -9.80 -17.19
CA ILE A 245 5.34 -10.61 -17.38
C ILE A 245 5.49 -11.39 -18.69
N ILE A 246 5.55 -12.71 -18.58
CA ILE A 246 5.65 -13.61 -19.71
C ILE A 246 4.26 -14.15 -20.05
N GLY A 247 3.82 -13.92 -21.27
CA GLY A 247 2.55 -14.42 -21.79
C GLY A 247 2.73 -15.35 -23.00
N THR A 248 1.65 -15.96 -23.42
CA THR A 248 1.65 -16.91 -24.56
C THR A 248 1.97 -16.28 -25.91
N LYS A 249 1.90 -14.95 -26.03
CA LYS A 249 2.15 -14.20 -27.28
C LYS A 249 3.30 -13.20 -27.18
N GLY A 250 3.85 -12.95 -25.98
CA GLY A 250 4.90 -11.96 -25.82
C GLY A 250 5.34 -11.79 -24.36
N VAL A 251 6.27 -10.87 -24.16
CA VAL A 251 6.81 -10.47 -22.86
C VAL A 251 6.59 -8.98 -22.66
N LEU A 252 6.19 -8.57 -21.47
CA LEU A 252 6.01 -7.18 -21.09
C LEU A 252 6.92 -6.88 -19.89
N GLU A 253 7.83 -5.93 -20.05
CA GLU A 253 8.66 -5.39 -18.97
C GLU A 253 8.04 -4.07 -18.49
N VAL A 254 7.79 -3.96 -17.18
CA VAL A 254 7.17 -2.80 -16.55
C VAL A 254 8.06 -2.27 -15.44
N LYS A 255 8.35 -0.97 -15.48
CA LYS A 255 9.12 -0.26 -14.45
C LYS A 255 8.33 0.95 -13.97
N ALA A 256 7.78 0.87 -12.76
CA ALA A 256 6.94 1.94 -12.23
C ALA A 256 7.69 3.28 -12.11
N PHE A 257 8.97 3.22 -11.75
CA PHE A 257 9.82 4.39 -11.54
C PHE A 257 10.98 4.46 -12.56
N GLY A 258 10.80 3.89 -13.75
CA GLY A 258 11.85 3.82 -14.76
C GLY A 258 12.13 5.12 -15.53
N GLN A 259 11.29 6.14 -15.36
CA GLN A 259 11.46 7.45 -16.01
C GLN A 259 12.13 8.41 -15.03
N VAL A 260 13.45 8.57 -15.16
CA VAL A 260 14.27 9.34 -14.23
C VAL A 260 15.20 10.32 -14.96
N ASN A 261 15.48 11.46 -14.30
CA ASN A 261 16.64 12.31 -14.60
C ASN A 261 17.76 11.94 -13.61
N HIS A 262 18.85 11.44 -14.14
CA HIS A 262 20.01 11.08 -13.34
C HIS A 262 20.85 12.32 -13.04
N ILE A 263 21.08 12.62 -11.77
CA ILE A 263 21.85 13.78 -11.32
C ILE A 263 23.11 13.30 -10.62
N VAL A 264 24.25 13.81 -11.05
CA VAL A 264 25.53 13.64 -10.36
C VAL A 264 25.98 15.00 -9.84
N ASP A 265 25.92 15.18 -8.53
CA ASP A 265 26.38 16.41 -7.85
C ASP A 265 27.80 16.15 -7.29
N GLU A 266 28.80 16.53 -8.04
CA GLU A 266 30.21 16.40 -7.66
C GLU A 266 30.59 17.26 -6.46
N VAL A 267 29.85 18.34 -6.19
CA VAL A 267 30.14 19.25 -5.07
C VAL A 267 29.76 18.63 -3.74
N ASN A 268 28.59 17.98 -3.69
CA ASN A 268 28.05 17.36 -2.48
C ASN A 268 28.28 15.83 -2.46
N GLY A 269 28.82 15.24 -3.51
CA GLY A 269 29.05 13.81 -3.65
C GLY A 269 27.74 13.01 -3.67
N ILE A 270 26.68 13.55 -4.27
CA ILE A 270 25.36 12.93 -4.33
C ILE A 270 25.13 12.37 -5.74
N ILE A 271 24.61 11.15 -5.79
CA ILE A 271 24.02 10.56 -7.00
C ILE A 271 22.52 10.36 -6.71
N GLU A 272 21.68 10.95 -7.54
CA GLU A 272 20.23 10.93 -7.34
C GLU A 272 19.51 10.70 -8.67
N ASP A 273 18.46 9.85 -8.62
CA ASP A 273 17.52 9.67 -9.71
C ASP A 273 16.20 10.40 -9.33
N VAL A 274 15.89 11.44 -10.07
CA VAL A 274 14.65 12.20 -9.89
C VAL A 274 13.62 11.68 -10.86
N VAL A 275 12.58 11.03 -10.32
CA VAL A 275 11.44 10.55 -11.09
C VAL A 275 10.60 11.73 -11.57
N TRP A 276 10.25 11.74 -12.86
CA TRP A 276 9.48 12.82 -13.46
C TRP A 276 8.07 12.42 -13.94
N ASN A 277 7.62 11.21 -13.54
CA ASN A 277 6.22 10.81 -13.64
C ASN A 277 5.55 10.82 -12.26
N GLU A 278 4.23 10.78 -12.25
CA GLU A 278 3.46 10.63 -11.01
C GLU A 278 3.73 9.27 -10.36
N GLY A 279 4.01 9.26 -9.06
CA GLY A 279 4.24 8.02 -8.29
C GLY A 279 2.98 7.19 -8.03
N GLY A 280 1.80 7.76 -8.32
CA GLY A 280 0.50 7.13 -8.07
C GLY A 280 -0.27 7.72 -6.88
N ASP A 281 0.37 8.47 -5.98
CA ASP A 281 -0.28 9.06 -4.79
C ASP A 281 -1.41 10.02 -5.15
N GLU A 282 -1.22 10.86 -6.17
CA GLU A 282 -2.26 11.79 -6.64
C GLU A 282 -3.49 11.05 -7.18
N GLY A 283 -3.27 10.01 -7.97
CA GLY A 283 -4.33 9.15 -8.49
C GLY A 283 -5.09 8.43 -7.37
N LEU A 284 -4.36 7.90 -6.39
CA LEU A 284 -4.89 7.23 -5.20
C LEU A 284 -5.80 8.17 -4.40
N VAL A 285 -5.33 9.37 -4.08
CA VAL A 285 -6.07 10.35 -3.28
C VAL A 285 -7.28 10.90 -4.05
N ARG A 286 -7.13 11.13 -5.35
CA ARG A 286 -8.25 11.52 -6.24
C ARG A 286 -9.35 10.45 -6.25
N GLU A 287 -8.98 9.18 -6.34
CA GLU A 287 -9.91 8.05 -6.26
C GLU A 287 -10.65 8.05 -4.92
N PHE A 288 -9.96 8.22 -3.80
CA PHE A 288 -10.57 8.25 -2.49
C PHE A 288 -11.56 9.43 -2.34
N VAL A 289 -11.22 10.60 -2.84
CA VAL A 289 -12.14 11.76 -2.86
C VAL A 289 -13.40 11.45 -3.68
N GLU A 290 -13.28 10.78 -4.82
CA GLU A 290 -14.46 10.35 -5.60
C GLU A 290 -15.28 9.28 -4.88
N VAL A 291 -14.64 8.36 -4.16
CA VAL A 291 -15.33 7.39 -3.27
C VAL A 291 -16.15 8.13 -2.22
N CYS A 292 -15.56 9.12 -1.53
CA CYS A 292 -16.28 9.93 -0.54
C CYS A 292 -17.43 10.75 -1.14
N ARG A 293 -17.28 11.19 -2.41
CA ARG A 293 -18.28 12.01 -3.10
C ARG A 293 -19.48 11.22 -3.57
N THR A 294 -19.25 10.01 -4.06
CA THR A 294 -20.23 9.22 -4.82
C THR A 294 -20.68 7.93 -4.14
N GLY A 295 -19.91 7.43 -3.16
CA GLY A 295 -20.11 6.11 -2.56
C GLY A 295 -19.75 4.94 -3.47
N LYS A 296 -19.05 5.20 -4.62
CA LYS A 296 -18.64 4.13 -5.55
C LYS A 296 -17.69 3.15 -4.88
N GLU A 297 -17.58 1.95 -5.43
CA GLU A 297 -16.56 0.99 -5.04
C GLU A 297 -15.17 1.51 -5.42
N PRO A 298 -14.19 1.49 -4.51
CA PRO A 298 -12.82 1.91 -4.83
C PRO A 298 -12.11 0.90 -5.72
N LEU A 299 -11.20 1.38 -6.58
CA LEU A 299 -10.38 0.52 -7.44
C LEU A 299 -9.48 -0.44 -6.63
N ALA A 300 -9.00 0.01 -5.48
CA ALA A 300 -8.23 -0.81 -4.51
C ALA A 300 -9.06 -0.94 -3.22
N SER A 301 -9.99 -1.87 -3.19
CA SER A 301 -10.90 -2.07 -2.05
C SER A 301 -10.19 -2.67 -0.83
N GLY A 302 -10.84 -2.63 0.33
CA GLY A 302 -10.36 -3.35 1.52
C GLY A 302 -10.26 -4.86 1.28
N ARG A 303 -11.10 -5.43 0.40
CA ARG A 303 -10.99 -6.84 0.01
C ARG A 303 -9.72 -7.12 -0.78
N ASP A 304 -9.30 -6.22 -1.67
CA ASP A 304 -8.01 -6.33 -2.35
C ASP A 304 -6.85 -6.26 -1.36
N GLY A 305 -6.92 -5.34 -0.38
CA GLY A 305 -5.94 -5.26 0.70
C GLY A 305 -5.84 -6.54 1.54
N ALA A 306 -6.99 -7.13 1.86
CA ALA A 306 -7.05 -8.40 2.58
C ALA A 306 -6.43 -9.56 1.77
N ARG A 307 -6.70 -9.65 0.46
CA ARG A 307 -6.09 -10.65 -0.43
C ARG A 307 -4.58 -10.52 -0.52
N ALA A 308 -4.06 -9.29 -0.58
CA ALA A 308 -2.62 -9.06 -0.58
C ALA A 308 -1.97 -9.42 0.78
N LEU A 309 -2.65 -9.13 1.89
CA LEU A 309 -2.22 -9.51 3.23
C LEU A 309 -2.12 -11.04 3.40
N GLU A 310 -3.07 -11.81 2.87
CA GLU A 310 -3.07 -13.28 2.91
C GLU A 310 -1.77 -13.87 2.37
N VAL A 311 -1.23 -13.28 1.29
CA VAL A 311 0.03 -13.70 0.68
C VAL A 311 1.21 -13.45 1.62
N ALA A 312 1.28 -12.27 2.24
CA ALA A 312 2.35 -11.94 3.18
C ALA A 312 2.30 -12.82 4.43
N VAL A 313 1.10 -13.10 4.95
CA VAL A 313 0.91 -14.01 6.10
C VAL A 313 1.35 -15.44 5.75
N ALA A 314 0.93 -15.95 4.60
CA ALA A 314 1.33 -17.28 4.14
C ALA A 314 2.85 -17.36 3.84
N ALA A 315 3.47 -16.25 3.39
CA ALA A 315 4.91 -16.17 3.19
C ALA A 315 5.67 -16.35 4.51
N TYR A 316 5.24 -15.72 5.62
CA TYR A 316 5.86 -15.94 6.92
C TYR A 316 5.67 -17.37 7.43
N GLN A 317 4.47 -17.95 7.27
CA GLN A 317 4.23 -19.35 7.63
C GLN A 317 5.14 -20.30 6.84
N SER A 318 5.39 -20.00 5.56
CA SER A 318 6.30 -20.75 4.72
C SER A 318 7.76 -20.59 5.18
N THR A 319 8.21 -19.38 5.51
CA THR A 319 9.55 -19.15 6.07
C THR A 319 9.76 -19.93 7.36
N ASP A 320 8.79 -19.93 8.28
CA ASP A 320 8.89 -20.62 9.55
C ASP A 320 8.92 -22.15 9.41
N SER A 321 8.19 -22.69 8.43
CA SER A 321 8.08 -24.13 8.20
C SER A 321 9.07 -24.68 7.18
N HIS A 322 9.73 -23.82 6.38
CA HIS A 322 10.55 -24.16 5.20
C HIS A 322 9.83 -25.07 4.20
N THR A 323 8.50 -24.87 4.06
CA THR A 323 7.65 -25.62 3.12
C THR A 323 6.69 -24.69 2.39
N ALA A 324 6.24 -25.11 1.22
CA ALA A 324 5.16 -24.40 0.53
C ALA A 324 3.88 -24.42 1.37
N THR A 325 3.26 -23.26 1.50
CA THR A 325 2.07 -23.03 2.32
C THR A 325 0.90 -22.64 1.40
N MET A 326 -0.28 -23.23 1.62
CA MET A 326 -1.49 -22.82 0.92
C MET A 326 -1.93 -21.46 1.43
N VAL A 327 -2.39 -20.60 0.51
CA VAL A 327 -2.95 -19.30 0.89
C VAL A 327 -4.37 -19.50 1.39
N GLU A 328 -4.60 -19.20 2.67
CA GLU A 328 -5.92 -19.29 3.27
C GLU A 328 -6.72 -18.02 2.96
N HIS A 329 -7.76 -18.16 2.14
CA HIS A 329 -8.58 -17.02 1.76
C HIS A 329 -9.58 -16.66 2.84
N ILE A 330 -9.62 -15.36 3.18
CA ILE A 330 -10.63 -14.79 4.07
C ILE A 330 -12.00 -14.90 3.39
N GLU A 331 -12.94 -15.58 4.04
CA GLU A 331 -14.33 -15.53 3.61
C GLU A 331 -14.97 -14.21 4.03
N PHE A 332 -15.58 -13.54 3.07
CA PHE A 332 -16.34 -12.34 3.28
C PHE A 332 -17.83 -12.68 3.21
N ASP A 333 -18.61 -12.19 4.18
CA ASP A 333 -20.08 -12.29 4.14
C ASP A 333 -20.57 -11.60 2.85
N ARG A 334 -21.59 -12.20 2.21
CA ARG A 334 -22.16 -11.71 0.93
C ARG A 334 -23.07 -10.52 1.15
#